data_2477880986f67e7f4d19fcdece7e0e0b
#
_entry.id   2477880986f67e7f4d19fcdece7e0e0b
#
_cell.length_a   1.000
_cell.length_b   1.000
_cell.length_c   1.000
_cell.angle_alpha   90.00
_cell.angle_beta   90.00
_cell.angle_gamma   90.00
#
_symmetry.space_group_name_H-M   'P 1'
#
loop_
_entity.id
_entity.type
_entity.pdbx_description
1 polymer ?
#
loop_
_entity_poly.entity_id
_entity_poly.type
_entity_poly.pdbx_seq_one_letter_code
_entity_poly.pdbx_strand_id
1 'polypeptide(L)'
;EFTGDRQGELAHRYVLGVYELQERLVNDFPDLLLENCSGGGARFDPGMLYYSPQIWCSDDTDAIERLSIQEGTELIYPLSTMGAHVSDCPNHTVGRSTPFMTRAHVALAGTFGYELDITKISEEERAMIPEQVSMYHKYNDLVREGDYYRVASYRENGLYDCWMVVAKDKSEALVTYVQVLGRPNVHSRKIKLLGLDVAADYRLDGTEKVYGGCLLYTSPSPR
;
A
#
# COMPACT_ATOMS: atom_id res chain seq x y z
N GLU A 1 16.46 -6.44 37.78
CA GLU A 1 16.92 -7.65 37.10
C GLU A 1 15.92 -8.78 37.31
N PHE A 2 15.62 -9.54 36.23
CA PHE A 2 14.77 -10.72 36.32
C PHE A 2 15.64 -11.94 36.50
N THR A 3 15.28 -12.83 37.44
CA THR A 3 15.93 -14.12 37.62
C THR A 3 15.58 -15.09 36.48
N GLY A 4 16.34 -16.18 36.31
CA GLY A 4 16.25 -17.05 35.14
C GLY A 4 14.86 -17.60 34.82
N ASP A 5 14.04 -17.86 35.83
CA ASP A 5 12.67 -18.34 35.75
C ASP A 5 11.65 -17.26 35.31
N ARG A 6 12.03 -15.97 35.47
CA ARG A 6 11.18 -14.82 35.14
C ARG A 6 11.61 -14.04 33.89
N GLN A 7 12.66 -14.48 33.22
CA GLN A 7 13.15 -13.76 32.02
C GLN A 7 12.09 -13.66 30.91
N GLY A 8 11.19 -14.63 30.79
CA GLY A 8 10.05 -14.56 29.83
C GLY A 8 9.09 -13.40 30.07
N GLU A 9 9.03 -12.84 31.30
CA GLU A 9 8.22 -11.68 31.62
C GLU A 9 8.78 -10.38 30.99
N LEU A 10 10.07 -10.34 30.67
CA LEU A 10 10.73 -9.11 30.23
C LEU A 10 10.11 -8.55 28.96
N ALA A 11 9.91 -9.38 27.95
CA ALA A 11 9.31 -8.96 26.67
C ALA A 11 7.87 -8.47 26.88
N HIS A 12 7.08 -9.18 27.67
CA HIS A 12 5.70 -8.79 27.97
C HIS A 12 5.66 -7.44 28.72
N ARG A 13 6.46 -7.26 29.75
CA ARG A 13 6.52 -6.00 30.50
C ARG A 13 7.03 -4.83 29.67
N TYR A 14 7.98 -5.12 28.76
CA TYR A 14 8.45 -4.11 27.81
C TYR A 14 7.30 -3.61 26.93
N VAL A 15 6.52 -4.51 26.34
CA VAL A 15 5.36 -4.14 25.50
C VAL A 15 4.33 -3.32 26.28
N LEU A 16 4.00 -3.75 27.52
CA LEU A 16 3.10 -2.98 28.39
C LEU A 16 3.64 -1.58 28.71
N GLY A 17 4.95 -1.46 28.94
CA GLY A 17 5.59 -0.16 29.15
C GLY A 17 5.56 0.75 27.91
N VAL A 18 5.68 0.18 26.72
CA VAL A 18 5.53 0.93 25.46
C VAL A 18 4.09 1.41 25.29
N TYR A 19 3.10 0.57 25.56
CA TYR A 19 1.70 0.99 25.52
C TYR A 19 1.41 2.11 26.52
N GLU A 20 1.88 1.99 27.75
CA GLU A 20 1.73 3.05 28.78
C GLU A 20 2.37 4.37 28.33
N LEU A 21 3.56 4.31 27.70
CA LEU A 21 4.23 5.50 27.17
C LEU A 21 3.40 6.16 26.07
N GLN A 22 2.91 5.36 25.11
CA GLN A 22 2.07 5.88 24.02
C GLN A 22 0.74 6.44 24.53
N GLU A 23 0.09 5.75 25.49
CA GLU A 23 -1.12 6.23 26.12
C GLU A 23 -0.93 7.62 26.77
N ARG A 24 0.16 7.79 27.51
CA ARG A 24 0.49 9.11 28.09
C ARG A 24 0.71 10.17 27.02
N LEU A 25 1.44 9.84 25.94
CA LEU A 25 1.68 10.78 24.84
C LEU A 25 0.38 11.25 24.19
N VAL A 26 -0.53 10.34 23.84
CA VAL A 26 -1.80 10.72 23.19
C VAL A 26 -2.78 11.41 24.15
N ASN A 27 -2.69 11.15 25.45
CA ASN A 27 -3.49 11.85 26.46
C ASN A 27 -2.97 13.26 26.74
N ASP A 28 -1.64 13.43 26.84
CA ASP A 28 -1.01 14.71 27.11
C ASP A 28 -1.00 15.62 25.87
N PHE A 29 -0.98 15.03 24.67
CA PHE A 29 -0.93 15.70 23.38
C PHE A 29 -1.98 15.12 22.42
N PRO A 30 -3.27 15.45 22.59
CA PRO A 30 -4.36 14.81 21.83
C PRO A 30 -4.34 15.07 20.31
N ASP A 31 -3.64 16.11 19.88
CA ASP A 31 -3.45 16.43 18.45
C ASP A 31 -2.21 15.76 17.84
N LEU A 32 -1.45 14.96 18.63
CA LEU A 32 -0.28 14.27 18.17
C LEU A 32 -0.67 13.04 17.33
N LEU A 33 -0.14 12.98 16.11
CA LEU A 33 -0.23 11.78 15.27
C LEU A 33 1.04 10.96 15.47
N LEU A 34 0.88 9.76 16.00
CA LEU A 34 1.97 8.81 16.19
C LEU A 34 2.06 7.87 14.98
N GLU A 35 3.27 7.67 14.49
CA GLU A 35 3.62 6.60 13.56
C GLU A 35 4.64 5.67 14.23
N ASN A 36 4.37 4.38 14.19
CA ASN A 36 5.31 3.39 14.68
C ASN A 36 6.24 2.91 13.55
N CYS A 37 7.48 2.61 13.92
CA CYS A 37 8.46 2.02 13.03
C CYS A 37 9.19 0.88 13.74
N SER A 38 10.35 1.13 14.33
CA SER A 38 11.21 0.15 14.97
C SER A 38 11.95 -0.77 14.01
N GLY A 39 12.68 -0.15 13.08
CA GLY A 39 13.49 -0.87 12.08
C GLY A 39 12.59 -1.67 11.12
N GLY A 40 11.70 -0.95 10.41
CA GLY A 40 10.81 -1.56 9.43
C GLY A 40 9.66 -2.37 10.01
N GLY A 41 9.00 -1.86 11.06
CA GLY A 41 7.74 -2.42 11.55
C GLY A 41 7.88 -3.52 12.60
N ALA A 42 9.05 -3.69 13.22
CA ALA A 42 9.29 -4.74 14.23
C ALA A 42 8.39 -4.67 15.48
N ARG A 43 7.72 -3.53 15.73
CA ARG A 43 6.73 -3.35 16.79
C ARG A 43 5.35 -3.05 16.22
N PHE A 44 4.86 -3.92 15.37
CA PHE A 44 3.56 -3.79 14.75
C PHE A 44 2.60 -4.86 15.25
N ASP A 45 1.60 -4.44 16.00
CA ASP A 45 0.54 -5.29 16.52
C ASP A 45 -0.74 -4.45 16.73
N PRO A 46 -1.93 -5.08 16.94
CA PRO A 46 -3.18 -4.37 17.12
C PRO A 46 -3.21 -3.40 18.32
N GLY A 47 -2.43 -3.69 19.38
CA GLY A 47 -2.32 -2.79 20.53
C GLY A 47 -1.55 -1.52 20.18
N MET A 48 -0.50 -1.64 19.37
CA MET A 48 0.21 -0.46 18.85
C MET A 48 -0.71 0.42 17.99
N LEU A 49 -1.55 -0.18 17.14
CA LEU A 49 -2.50 0.56 16.30
C LEU A 49 -3.55 1.34 17.09
N TYR A 50 -3.83 0.97 18.33
CA TYR A 50 -4.73 1.72 19.19
C TYR A 50 -4.20 3.13 19.49
N TYR A 51 -2.89 3.26 19.65
CA TYR A 51 -2.22 4.55 19.94
C TYR A 51 -1.61 5.22 18.72
N SER A 52 -1.19 4.43 17.77
CA SER A 52 -0.48 4.84 16.55
C SER A 52 -1.18 4.26 15.33
N PRO A 53 -2.06 5.01 14.66
CA PRO A 53 -2.90 4.45 13.58
C PRO A 53 -2.11 4.08 12.33
N GLN A 54 -0.81 4.37 12.28
CA GLN A 54 0.04 4.13 11.12
C GLN A 54 1.37 3.48 11.53
N ILE A 55 1.86 2.59 10.66
CA ILE A 55 3.14 1.90 10.76
C ILE A 55 4.01 2.13 9.52
N TRP A 56 5.30 2.36 9.70
CA TRP A 56 6.32 2.18 8.68
C TRP A 56 6.68 0.69 8.61
N CYS A 57 6.09 -0.04 7.67
CA CYS A 57 6.12 -1.50 7.66
C CYS A 57 7.45 -2.10 7.18
N SER A 58 8.32 -1.34 6.51
CA SER A 58 9.66 -1.78 6.10
C SER A 58 10.54 -0.61 5.68
N ASP A 59 11.83 -0.68 6.03
CA ASP A 59 12.87 0.24 5.56
C ASP A 59 13.31 -0.06 4.12
N ASP A 60 12.89 -1.19 3.54
CA ASP A 60 13.05 -1.43 2.11
C ASP A 60 11.97 -0.67 1.34
N THR A 61 12.40 0.39 0.70
CA THR A 61 11.55 1.34 -0.03
C THR A 61 11.50 1.09 -1.53
N ASP A 62 12.17 0.03 -2.03
CA ASP A 62 12.10 -0.33 -3.43
C ASP A 62 10.67 -0.72 -3.83
N ALA A 63 10.11 -0.07 -4.86
CA ALA A 63 8.71 -0.27 -5.24
C ALA A 63 8.38 -1.73 -5.63
N ILE A 64 9.34 -2.50 -6.13
CA ILE A 64 9.11 -3.89 -6.51
C ILE A 64 9.16 -4.82 -5.28
N GLU A 65 10.08 -4.59 -4.34
CA GLU A 65 10.09 -5.31 -3.05
C GLU A 65 8.82 -4.96 -2.24
N ARG A 66 8.37 -3.70 -2.31
CA ARG A 66 7.13 -3.24 -1.67
C ARG A 66 5.88 -3.98 -2.15
N LEU A 67 5.84 -4.53 -3.37
CA LEU A 67 4.73 -5.39 -3.80
C LEU A 67 4.52 -6.56 -2.83
N SER A 68 5.60 -7.19 -2.37
CA SER A 68 5.54 -8.31 -1.43
C SER A 68 5.38 -7.87 0.02
N ILE A 69 6.02 -6.76 0.41
CA ILE A 69 5.98 -6.21 1.78
C ILE A 69 4.57 -5.70 2.10
N GLN A 70 3.99 -4.90 1.22
CA GLN A 70 2.64 -4.37 1.38
C GLN A 70 1.60 -5.49 1.35
N GLU A 71 1.71 -6.43 0.40
CA GLU A 71 0.88 -7.63 0.35
C GLU A 71 0.88 -8.40 1.67
N GLY A 72 2.04 -8.59 2.29
CA GLY A 72 2.17 -9.26 3.58
C GLY A 72 1.47 -8.52 4.72
N THR A 73 1.53 -7.19 4.71
CA THR A 73 0.90 -6.34 5.73
C THR A 73 -0.62 -6.34 5.58
N GLU A 74 -1.13 -6.17 4.37
CA GLU A 74 -2.56 -6.08 4.07
C GLU A 74 -3.33 -7.40 4.23
N LEU A 75 -2.64 -8.53 4.40
CA LEU A 75 -3.27 -9.79 4.78
C LEU A 75 -3.95 -9.73 6.15
N ILE A 76 -3.51 -8.85 7.03
CA ILE A 76 -3.96 -8.77 8.43
C ILE A 76 -4.49 -7.39 8.77
N TYR A 77 -3.89 -6.33 8.20
CA TYR A 77 -4.15 -4.94 8.56
C TYR A 77 -4.72 -4.13 7.40
N PRO A 78 -5.61 -3.15 7.67
CA PRO A 78 -6.13 -2.26 6.63
C PRO A 78 -5.03 -1.46 5.94
N LEU A 79 -5.21 -1.14 4.66
CA LEU A 79 -4.28 -0.30 3.90
C LEU A 79 -4.01 1.06 4.58
N SER A 80 -5.01 1.62 5.26
CA SER A 80 -4.91 2.89 5.99
C SER A 80 -3.88 2.89 7.12
N THR A 81 -3.44 1.72 7.58
CA THR A 81 -2.44 1.62 8.66
C THR A 81 -1.00 1.62 8.15
N MET A 82 -0.80 1.54 6.85
CA MET A 82 0.50 1.31 6.24
C MET A 82 1.05 2.58 5.59
N GLY A 83 2.23 3.04 6.03
CA GLY A 83 3.00 4.07 5.34
C GLY A 83 3.56 3.52 4.03
N ALA A 84 3.33 4.26 2.94
CA ALA A 84 3.81 3.92 1.61
C ALA A 84 4.36 5.15 0.90
N HIS A 85 5.65 5.11 0.52
CA HIS A 85 6.33 6.29 0.01
C HIS A 85 6.96 6.05 -1.36
N VAL A 86 7.01 7.14 -2.13
CA VAL A 86 7.82 7.24 -3.34
C VAL A 86 9.25 7.54 -2.91
N SER A 87 10.15 6.58 -3.06
CA SER A 87 11.55 6.68 -2.61
C SER A 87 12.51 7.10 -3.72
N ASP A 88 13.76 7.35 -3.33
CA ASP A 88 14.86 7.65 -4.25
C ASP A 88 15.11 6.54 -5.29
N CYS A 89 15.67 6.94 -6.42
CA CYS A 89 16.04 6.06 -7.51
C CYS A 89 17.43 6.45 -8.06
N PRO A 90 18.37 5.48 -8.18
CA PRO A 90 18.28 4.06 -7.81
C PRO A 90 18.00 3.83 -6.33
N ASN A 91 17.23 2.78 -5.99
CA ASN A 91 16.94 2.47 -4.59
C ASN A 91 18.22 2.15 -3.82
N HIS A 92 18.38 2.73 -2.63
CA HIS A 92 19.62 2.61 -1.84
C HIS A 92 19.84 1.22 -1.23
N THR A 93 18.78 0.42 -1.05
CA THR A 93 18.87 -0.94 -0.49
C THR A 93 19.22 -1.96 -1.54
N VAL A 94 18.51 -1.97 -2.66
CA VAL A 94 18.62 -3.01 -3.70
C VAL A 94 19.27 -2.55 -4.99
N GLY A 95 19.56 -1.25 -5.17
CA GLY A 95 20.17 -0.67 -6.35
C GLY A 95 19.29 -0.67 -7.61
N ARG A 96 18.01 -1.00 -7.50
CA ARG A 96 17.07 -1.05 -8.62
C ARG A 96 16.62 0.33 -9.02
N SER A 97 16.46 0.53 -10.33
CA SER A 97 15.82 1.72 -10.89
C SER A 97 14.41 1.37 -11.37
N THR A 98 13.42 2.08 -10.84
CA THR A 98 12.00 1.90 -11.15
C THR A 98 11.40 3.23 -11.61
N PRO A 99 10.58 3.26 -12.68
CA PRO A 99 9.96 4.49 -13.17
C PRO A 99 9.19 5.25 -12.07
N PHE A 100 9.25 6.58 -12.09
CA PHE A 100 8.67 7.45 -11.07
C PHE A 100 7.18 7.21 -10.85
N MET A 101 6.40 7.08 -11.95
CA MET A 101 4.97 6.78 -11.87
C MET A 101 4.69 5.38 -11.30
N THR A 102 5.53 4.38 -11.61
CA THR A 102 5.38 3.04 -11.01
C THR A 102 5.58 3.09 -9.50
N ARG A 103 6.60 3.84 -9.02
CA ARG A 103 6.82 4.06 -7.58
C ARG A 103 5.58 4.70 -6.92
N ALA A 104 4.99 5.69 -7.57
CA ALA A 104 3.77 6.34 -7.08
C ALA A 104 2.55 5.40 -7.06
N HIS A 105 2.33 4.62 -8.13
CA HIS A 105 1.20 3.68 -8.17
C HIS A 105 1.29 2.62 -7.06
N VAL A 106 2.49 2.15 -6.73
CA VAL A 106 2.69 1.23 -5.60
C VAL A 106 2.45 1.93 -4.27
N ALA A 107 2.91 3.17 -4.12
CA ALA A 107 2.72 3.96 -2.90
C ALA A 107 1.24 4.34 -2.65
N LEU A 108 0.39 4.39 -3.69
CA LEU A 108 -1.05 4.65 -3.52
C LEU A 108 -1.80 3.56 -2.74
N ALA A 109 -1.19 2.39 -2.53
CA ALA A 109 -1.81 1.32 -1.73
C ALA A 109 -1.80 1.59 -0.21
N GLY A 110 -1.28 2.72 0.27
CA GLY A 110 -1.23 3.06 1.69
C GLY A 110 -1.30 4.56 1.91
N THR A 111 -0.82 5.01 3.08
CA THR A 111 -0.65 6.44 3.35
C THR A 111 0.52 6.96 2.52
N PHE A 112 0.19 7.70 1.48
CA PHE A 112 1.13 8.15 0.46
C PHE A 112 2.05 9.26 0.96
N GLY A 113 3.31 9.21 0.56
CA GLY A 113 4.29 10.27 0.81
C GLY A 113 5.51 10.17 -0.11
N TYR A 114 6.43 11.10 0.07
CA TYR A 114 7.73 11.11 -0.62
C TYR A 114 8.85 10.91 0.39
N GLU A 115 9.73 9.97 0.11
CA GLU A 115 10.96 9.70 0.88
C GLU A 115 12.16 9.81 -0.05
N LEU A 116 12.37 11.03 -0.54
CA LEU A 116 13.42 11.36 -1.49
C LEU A 116 13.81 12.84 -1.39
N ASP A 117 15.00 13.16 -1.89
CA ASP A 117 15.45 14.55 -2.03
C ASP A 117 14.88 15.15 -3.34
N ILE A 118 13.81 15.92 -3.23
CA ILE A 118 13.15 16.55 -4.39
C ILE A 118 14.03 17.53 -5.17
N THR A 119 15.17 17.94 -4.60
CA THR A 119 16.13 18.80 -5.29
C THR A 119 17.04 18.03 -6.23
N LYS A 120 17.11 16.70 -6.09
CA LYS A 120 17.98 15.81 -6.86
C LYS A 120 17.28 15.03 -7.96
N ILE A 121 15.96 14.97 -7.97
CA ILE A 121 15.20 14.34 -9.05
C ILE A 121 15.24 15.19 -10.32
N SER A 122 15.01 14.58 -11.47
CA SER A 122 14.97 15.29 -12.75
C SER A 122 13.80 16.28 -12.83
N GLU A 123 13.87 17.22 -13.77
CA GLU A 123 12.77 18.17 -14.01
C GLU A 123 11.52 17.43 -14.49
N GLU A 124 11.67 16.38 -15.30
CA GLU A 124 10.59 15.54 -15.77
C GLU A 124 9.88 14.82 -14.62
N GLU A 125 10.63 14.21 -13.69
CA GLU A 125 10.06 13.57 -12.51
C GLU A 125 9.37 14.62 -11.60
N ARG A 126 10.00 15.77 -11.40
CA ARG A 126 9.40 16.86 -10.59
C ARG A 126 8.08 17.35 -11.19
N ALA A 127 7.98 17.42 -12.52
CA ALA A 127 6.76 17.81 -13.21
C ALA A 127 5.61 16.81 -13.03
N MET A 128 5.89 15.53 -12.67
CA MET A 128 4.87 14.50 -12.40
C MET A 128 4.29 14.57 -10.98
N ILE A 129 4.97 15.25 -10.03
CA ILE A 129 4.52 15.32 -8.62
C ILE A 129 3.08 15.86 -8.48
N PRO A 130 2.66 16.95 -9.15
CA PRO A 130 1.30 17.43 -9.02
C PRO A 130 0.23 16.41 -9.46
N GLU A 131 0.51 15.61 -10.49
CA GLU A 131 -0.37 14.53 -10.95
C GLU A 131 -0.45 13.43 -9.89
N GLN A 132 0.67 12.99 -9.33
CA GLN A 132 0.72 11.96 -8.29
C GLN A 132 -0.03 12.40 -7.03
N VAL A 133 0.15 13.65 -6.59
CA VAL A 133 -0.58 14.21 -5.44
C VAL A 133 -2.08 14.32 -5.74
N SER A 134 -2.45 14.71 -6.96
CA SER A 134 -3.85 14.75 -7.38
C SER A 134 -4.50 13.36 -7.38
N MET A 135 -3.80 12.33 -7.84
CA MET A 135 -4.25 10.94 -7.76
C MET A 135 -4.46 10.51 -6.30
N TYR A 136 -3.51 10.82 -5.42
CA TYR A 136 -3.65 10.52 -4.01
C TYR A 136 -4.89 11.17 -3.40
N HIS A 137 -5.08 12.47 -3.61
CA HIS A 137 -6.28 13.16 -3.11
C HIS A 137 -7.58 12.61 -3.69
N LYS A 138 -7.57 12.18 -4.94
CA LYS A 138 -8.74 11.59 -5.59
C LYS A 138 -9.13 10.23 -5.01
N TYR A 139 -8.15 9.38 -4.69
CA TYR A 139 -8.39 7.97 -4.35
C TYR A 139 -8.15 7.64 -2.87
N ASN A 140 -7.63 8.57 -2.07
CA ASN A 140 -7.26 8.30 -0.68
C ASN A 140 -8.43 7.76 0.15
N ASP A 141 -9.61 8.35 0.04
CA ASP A 141 -10.78 7.89 0.80
C ASP A 141 -11.21 6.48 0.37
N LEU A 142 -11.18 6.20 -0.94
CA LEU A 142 -11.45 4.87 -1.45
C LEU A 142 -10.44 3.84 -0.93
N VAL A 143 -9.14 4.17 -0.92
CA VAL A 143 -8.08 3.27 -0.41
C VAL A 143 -8.24 3.02 1.08
N ARG A 144 -8.62 4.04 1.86
CA ARG A 144 -8.78 3.92 3.32
C ARG A 144 -10.02 3.16 3.74
N GLU A 145 -11.12 3.30 3.03
CA GLU A 145 -12.45 2.87 3.47
C GLU A 145 -13.03 1.72 2.64
N GLY A 146 -12.50 1.51 1.43
CA GLY A 146 -12.98 0.49 0.51
C GLY A 146 -12.63 -0.93 0.92
N ASP A 147 -13.18 -1.90 0.21
CA ASP A 147 -12.84 -3.31 0.34
C ASP A 147 -11.66 -3.65 -0.56
N TYR A 148 -10.61 -4.19 0.04
CA TYR A 148 -9.40 -4.62 -0.67
C TYR A 148 -9.59 -6.03 -1.26
N TYR A 149 -9.10 -6.21 -2.48
CA TYR A 149 -9.06 -7.51 -3.17
C TYR A 149 -7.69 -7.72 -3.81
N ARG A 150 -7.03 -8.82 -3.44
CA ARG A 150 -5.85 -9.29 -4.17
C ARG A 150 -6.32 -10.05 -5.40
N VAL A 151 -5.92 -9.58 -6.58
CA VAL A 151 -6.26 -10.17 -7.88
C VAL A 151 -5.16 -11.09 -8.37
N ALA A 152 -3.90 -10.70 -8.16
CA ALA A 152 -2.73 -11.52 -8.47
C ALA A 152 -1.54 -11.08 -7.62
N SER A 153 -0.72 -12.04 -7.18
CA SER A 153 0.49 -11.80 -6.40
C SER A 153 1.74 -12.00 -7.26
N TYR A 154 2.63 -11.00 -7.27
CA TYR A 154 3.96 -11.11 -7.88
C TYR A 154 4.79 -12.23 -7.23
N ARG A 155 4.64 -12.44 -5.93
CA ARG A 155 5.32 -13.55 -5.20
C ARG A 155 4.98 -14.93 -5.76
N GLU A 156 3.74 -15.10 -6.24
CA GLU A 156 3.26 -16.38 -6.76
C GLU A 156 3.59 -16.58 -8.23
N ASN A 157 3.44 -15.52 -9.05
CA ASN A 157 3.56 -15.65 -10.50
C ASN A 157 4.90 -15.17 -11.07
N GLY A 158 5.69 -14.37 -10.32
CA GLY A 158 6.99 -13.85 -10.70
C GLY A 158 6.99 -12.86 -11.88
N LEU A 159 5.83 -12.35 -12.29
CA LEU A 159 5.70 -11.52 -13.50
C LEU A 159 5.02 -10.19 -13.25
N TYR A 160 3.99 -10.15 -12.43
CA TYR A 160 3.16 -8.96 -12.21
C TYR A 160 2.45 -9.05 -10.87
N ASP A 161 2.04 -7.90 -10.40
CA ASP A 161 1.14 -7.76 -9.27
C ASP A 161 -0.15 -7.09 -9.70
N CYS A 162 -1.26 -7.39 -9.02
CA CYS A 162 -2.53 -6.72 -9.26
C CYS A 162 -3.41 -6.78 -8.01
N TRP A 163 -3.84 -5.63 -7.57
CA TRP A 163 -4.84 -5.49 -6.51
C TRP A 163 -5.88 -4.47 -6.87
N MET A 164 -6.97 -4.45 -6.14
CA MET A 164 -8.00 -3.45 -6.32
C MET A 164 -8.68 -3.11 -4.99
N VAL A 165 -9.22 -1.91 -4.93
CA VAL A 165 -10.06 -1.44 -3.83
C VAL A 165 -11.41 -1.05 -4.41
N VAL A 166 -12.49 -1.50 -3.78
CA VAL A 166 -13.86 -1.26 -4.22
C VAL A 166 -14.59 -0.49 -3.13
N ALA A 167 -15.30 0.57 -3.51
CA ALA A 167 -16.14 1.31 -2.58
C ALA A 167 -17.19 0.40 -1.92
N LYS A 168 -17.56 0.68 -0.67
CA LYS A 168 -18.53 -0.14 0.08
C LYS A 168 -19.89 -0.25 -0.62
N ASP A 169 -20.30 0.79 -1.31
CA ASP A 169 -21.52 0.84 -2.13
C ASP A 169 -21.34 0.32 -3.55
N LYS A 170 -20.10 -0.09 -3.90
CA LYS A 170 -19.69 -0.59 -5.21
C LYS A 170 -19.84 0.41 -6.36
N SER A 171 -19.94 1.71 -6.06
CA SER A 171 -20.06 2.77 -7.05
C SER A 171 -18.79 3.00 -7.87
N GLU A 172 -17.64 2.71 -7.27
CA GLU A 172 -16.33 2.85 -7.93
C GLU A 172 -15.32 1.81 -7.44
N ALA A 173 -14.26 1.62 -8.23
CA ALA A 173 -13.14 0.77 -7.89
C ALA A 173 -11.84 1.33 -8.48
N LEU A 174 -10.76 1.21 -7.72
CA LEU A 174 -9.39 1.48 -8.17
C LEU A 174 -8.67 0.15 -8.40
N VAL A 175 -8.16 -0.08 -9.60
CA VAL A 175 -7.36 -1.26 -9.94
C VAL A 175 -5.92 -0.82 -10.19
N THR A 176 -4.99 -1.40 -9.44
CA THR A 176 -3.56 -1.19 -9.65
C THR A 176 -2.95 -2.45 -10.26
N TYR A 177 -2.28 -2.28 -11.39
CA TYR A 177 -1.57 -3.36 -12.09
C TYR A 177 -0.12 -2.97 -12.31
N VAL A 178 0.81 -3.79 -11.83
CA VAL A 178 2.25 -3.57 -11.96
C VAL A 178 2.88 -4.72 -12.72
N GLN A 179 3.33 -4.46 -13.95
CA GLN A 179 4.11 -5.42 -14.73
C GLN A 179 5.57 -5.33 -14.32
N VAL A 180 6.09 -6.39 -13.67
CA VAL A 180 7.49 -6.45 -13.23
C VAL A 180 8.38 -7.05 -14.31
N LEU A 181 7.97 -8.19 -14.87
CA LEU A 181 8.73 -8.89 -15.93
C LEU A 181 7.84 -9.16 -17.13
N GLY A 182 8.37 -8.87 -18.33
CA GLY A 182 7.79 -9.29 -19.60
C GLY A 182 8.30 -10.67 -20.04
N ARG A 183 7.48 -11.38 -20.81
CA ARG A 183 7.91 -12.58 -21.55
C ARG A 183 7.72 -12.36 -23.04
N PRO A 184 8.60 -12.90 -23.89
CA PRO A 184 8.40 -12.82 -25.33
C PRO A 184 7.12 -13.57 -25.74
N ASN A 185 6.46 -13.10 -26.78
CA ASN A 185 5.27 -13.72 -27.39
C ASN A 185 4.04 -13.81 -26.49
N VAL A 186 3.93 -13.00 -25.46
CA VAL A 186 2.69 -12.88 -24.68
C VAL A 186 1.72 -11.96 -25.42
N HIS A 187 0.58 -12.53 -25.86
CA HIS A 187 -0.42 -11.75 -26.62
C HIS A 187 -1.17 -10.74 -25.76
N SER A 188 -1.80 -11.19 -24.70
CA SER A 188 -2.56 -10.33 -23.76
C SER A 188 -2.78 -11.05 -22.46
N ARG A 189 -2.88 -10.26 -21.39
CA ARG A 189 -3.23 -10.76 -20.09
C ARG A 189 -4.67 -10.41 -19.77
N LYS A 190 -5.39 -11.39 -19.26
CA LYS A 190 -6.76 -11.22 -18.79
C LYS A 190 -6.73 -11.05 -17.29
N ILE A 191 -7.28 -9.97 -16.79
CA ILE A 191 -7.45 -9.69 -15.37
C ILE A 191 -8.93 -9.74 -15.05
N LYS A 192 -9.32 -10.58 -14.10
CA LYS A 192 -10.69 -10.63 -13.60
C LYS A 192 -10.82 -9.71 -12.40
N LEU A 193 -11.76 -8.77 -12.46
CA LEU A 193 -11.97 -7.84 -11.34
C LEU A 193 -12.91 -8.48 -10.31
N LEU A 194 -12.68 -8.16 -9.04
CA LEU A 194 -13.38 -8.76 -7.90
C LEU A 194 -14.23 -7.70 -7.18
N GLY A 195 -15.22 -8.15 -6.42
CA GLY A 195 -16.00 -7.28 -5.53
C GLY A 195 -16.99 -6.32 -6.20
N LEU A 196 -17.01 -6.21 -7.52
CA LEU A 196 -17.94 -5.35 -8.26
C LEU A 196 -19.40 -5.84 -8.18
N ASP A 197 -20.35 -4.95 -8.37
CA ASP A 197 -21.74 -5.32 -8.56
C ASP A 197 -21.93 -5.89 -9.97
N VAL A 198 -22.33 -7.14 -10.04
CA VAL A 198 -22.54 -7.88 -11.31
C VAL A 198 -23.69 -7.30 -12.14
N ALA A 199 -24.63 -6.59 -11.52
CA ALA A 199 -25.80 -5.99 -12.17
C ALA A 199 -25.54 -4.54 -12.62
N ALA A 200 -24.46 -3.90 -12.16
CA ALA A 200 -24.12 -2.53 -12.51
C ALA A 200 -23.25 -2.44 -13.76
N ASP A 201 -23.29 -1.27 -14.40
CA ASP A 201 -22.37 -0.90 -15.47
C ASP A 201 -21.27 0.01 -14.93
N TYR A 202 -20.02 -0.24 -15.34
CA TYR A 202 -18.85 0.53 -14.94
C TYR A 202 -18.20 1.20 -16.14
N ARG A 203 -17.99 2.50 -16.03
CA ARG A 203 -17.21 3.26 -17.02
C ARG A 203 -15.73 3.21 -16.64
N LEU A 204 -14.88 2.91 -17.61
CA LEU A 204 -13.43 3.03 -17.44
C LEU A 204 -13.05 4.52 -17.42
N ASP A 205 -12.52 4.98 -16.30
CA ASP A 205 -12.16 6.40 -16.11
C ASP A 205 -11.20 6.89 -17.23
N GLY A 206 -11.35 8.14 -17.63
CA GLY A 206 -10.63 8.72 -18.75
C GLY A 206 -11.06 8.21 -20.14
N THR A 207 -12.12 7.40 -20.23
CA THR A 207 -12.66 6.90 -21.51
C THR A 207 -14.19 6.93 -21.53
N GLU A 208 -14.78 6.76 -22.73
CA GLU A 208 -16.22 6.55 -22.91
C GLU A 208 -16.63 5.07 -22.88
N LYS A 209 -15.71 4.18 -22.54
CA LYS A 209 -15.96 2.73 -22.53
C LYS A 209 -16.71 2.31 -21.27
N VAL A 210 -17.83 1.62 -21.48
CA VAL A 210 -18.70 1.08 -20.41
C VAL A 210 -18.73 -0.44 -20.51
N TYR A 211 -18.67 -1.09 -19.37
CA TYR A 211 -18.65 -2.56 -19.25
C TYR A 211 -19.57 -3.01 -18.12
N GLY A 212 -20.37 -4.03 -18.39
CA GLY A 212 -21.17 -4.67 -17.33
C GLY A 212 -20.29 -5.31 -16.25
N GLY A 213 -20.66 -5.18 -14.99
CA GLY A 213 -19.92 -5.77 -13.85
C GLY A 213 -19.75 -7.28 -13.99
N CYS A 214 -20.76 -7.99 -14.52
CA CYS A 214 -20.65 -9.41 -14.81
C CYS A 214 -19.55 -9.73 -15.84
N LEU A 215 -19.35 -8.87 -16.82
CA LEU A 215 -18.29 -9.04 -17.83
C LEU A 215 -16.90 -8.85 -17.21
N LEU A 216 -16.74 -7.85 -16.37
CA LEU A 216 -15.48 -7.55 -15.68
C LEU A 216 -15.05 -8.65 -14.70
N TYR A 217 -16.02 -9.34 -14.10
CA TYR A 217 -15.78 -10.48 -13.20
C TYR A 217 -15.47 -11.78 -13.96
N THR A 218 -16.13 -12.04 -15.07
CA THR A 218 -16.04 -13.32 -15.81
C THR A 218 -15.09 -13.27 -17.00
N SER A 219 -14.97 -12.12 -17.64
CA SER A 219 -14.18 -11.89 -18.84
C SER A 219 -12.93 -11.04 -18.57
N PRO A 220 -12.00 -10.97 -19.53
CA PRO A 220 -10.82 -10.15 -19.39
C PRO A 220 -11.18 -8.69 -19.21
N SER A 221 -10.44 -8.03 -18.32
CA SER A 221 -10.41 -6.58 -18.26
C SER A 221 -10.15 -6.01 -19.67
N PRO A 222 -10.87 -4.97 -20.07
CA PRO A 222 -10.58 -4.27 -21.31
C PRO A 222 -9.14 -3.73 -21.30
N ARG A 223 -8.53 -3.74 -22.46
CA ARG A 223 -7.23 -3.13 -22.71
C ARG A 223 -7.34 -1.62 -22.76
#